data_758bf2c03a63abc005863c04c0f7064c
#
_entry.id   758bf2c03a63abc005863c04c0f7064c
#
_cell.length_a   1.000
_cell.length_b   1.000
_cell.length_c   1.000
_cell.angle_alpha   90.00
_cell.angle_beta   90.00
_cell.angle_gamma   90.00
#
_symmetry.space_group_name_H-M   'P 1'
#
loop_
_entity.id
_entity.type
_entity.pdbx_description
1 polymer ?
#
loop_
_entity_poly.entity_id
_entity_poly.type
_entity_poly.pdbx_seq_one_letter_code
_entity_poly.pdbx_strand_id
1 'polypeptide(L)'
;VDFTGDGKRDIVDSIPDALASTANYLKRSNWQTGQPWGFEVKIPNNFNAQGESRRKKRALSEWTQRGLTRVDGTPLAKGNLSSIAQAGLLSPAGVNGPTFLVFRNFDALYSYNAAESYALAIAHLSDRMRGGKPFVTAWPTDDAGISRAERRELQQLLIRRGHDIGEADG
;
A
#
# COMPACT_ATOMS: atom_id res chain seq x y z
N VAL A 1 -20.89 -7.49 11.86
CA VAL A 1 -20.83 -8.71 12.71
C VAL A 1 -21.42 -8.34 14.07
N ASP A 2 -22.30 -9.16 14.58
CA ASP A 2 -22.71 -9.13 15.97
C ASP A 2 -21.71 -10.01 16.74
N PHE A 3 -20.75 -9.38 17.39
CA PHE A 3 -19.70 -10.08 18.15
C PHE A 3 -20.10 -10.27 19.62
N THR A 4 -20.90 -9.34 20.13
CA THR A 4 -21.36 -9.37 21.52
C THR A 4 -22.51 -10.37 21.77
N GLY A 5 -23.23 -10.78 20.70
CA GLY A 5 -24.36 -11.72 20.76
C GLY A 5 -25.64 -11.10 21.26
N ASP A 6 -25.77 -9.78 21.21
CA ASP A 6 -26.98 -9.06 21.69
C ASP A 6 -28.05 -8.90 20.58
N GLY A 7 -27.84 -9.50 19.40
CA GLY A 7 -28.74 -9.43 18.25
C GLY A 7 -28.56 -8.18 17.39
N LYS A 8 -27.63 -7.29 17.73
CA LYS A 8 -27.35 -6.07 16.97
C LYS A 8 -25.99 -6.15 16.28
N ARG A 9 -25.83 -5.41 15.18
CA ARG A 9 -24.56 -5.23 14.45
C ARG A 9 -24.15 -3.76 14.55
N ASP A 10 -23.76 -3.37 15.74
CA ASP A 10 -23.50 -1.98 16.07
C ASP A 10 -22.02 -1.64 15.81
N ILE A 11 -21.74 -0.92 14.73
CA ILE A 11 -20.39 -0.47 14.38
C ILE A 11 -20.08 0.95 14.86
N VAL A 12 -21.05 1.63 15.48
CA VAL A 12 -20.92 3.01 15.95
C VAL A 12 -20.63 3.03 17.45
N ASP A 13 -21.46 2.40 18.25
CA ASP A 13 -21.38 2.48 19.70
C ASP A 13 -20.74 1.24 20.34
N SER A 14 -20.61 0.12 19.59
CA SER A 14 -19.97 -1.12 20.05
C SER A 14 -18.58 -1.30 19.43
N ILE A 15 -17.52 -1.01 20.19
CA ILE A 15 -16.13 -1.25 19.78
C ILE A 15 -15.88 -2.73 19.39
N PRO A 16 -16.35 -3.74 20.16
CA PRO A 16 -16.18 -5.14 19.79
C PRO A 16 -16.80 -5.48 18.42
N ASP A 17 -18.00 -4.98 18.14
CA ASP A 17 -18.67 -5.22 16.85
C ASP A 17 -17.97 -4.52 15.69
N ALA A 18 -17.48 -3.29 15.91
CA ALA A 18 -16.72 -2.55 14.93
C ALA A 18 -15.42 -3.30 14.54
N LEU A 19 -14.64 -3.74 15.54
CA LEU A 19 -13.41 -4.50 15.33
C LEU A 19 -13.67 -5.84 14.65
N ALA A 20 -14.68 -6.59 15.08
CA ALA A 20 -15.05 -7.88 14.48
C ALA A 20 -15.56 -7.69 13.03
N SER A 21 -16.29 -6.61 12.75
CA SER A 21 -16.76 -6.28 11.40
C SER A 21 -15.58 -5.96 10.48
N THR A 22 -14.62 -5.18 10.96
CA THR A 22 -13.37 -4.87 10.22
C THR A 22 -12.55 -6.13 9.94
N ALA A 23 -12.37 -6.99 10.95
CA ALA A 23 -11.67 -8.26 10.78
C ALA A 23 -12.37 -9.17 9.76
N ASN A 24 -13.70 -9.25 9.81
CA ASN A 24 -14.49 -10.01 8.85
C ASN A 24 -14.39 -9.43 7.42
N TYR A 25 -14.35 -8.10 7.28
CA TYR A 25 -14.10 -7.45 5.98
C TYR A 25 -12.75 -7.87 5.41
N LEU A 26 -11.67 -7.75 6.18
CA LEU A 26 -10.32 -8.14 5.76
C LEU A 26 -10.27 -9.62 5.38
N LYS A 27 -10.90 -10.50 6.17
CA LYS A 27 -11.02 -11.94 5.86
C LYS A 27 -11.70 -12.16 4.51
N ARG A 28 -12.81 -11.48 4.23
CA ARG A 28 -13.52 -11.56 2.94
C ARG A 28 -12.73 -10.96 1.78
N SER A 29 -11.83 -10.02 2.05
CA SER A 29 -10.89 -9.43 1.10
C SER A 29 -9.62 -10.29 0.91
N ASN A 30 -9.65 -11.55 1.32
CA ASN A 30 -8.56 -12.53 1.20
C ASN A 30 -7.32 -12.17 2.02
N TRP A 31 -7.50 -11.63 3.23
CA TRP A 31 -6.41 -11.47 4.19
C TRP A 31 -5.75 -12.82 4.50
N GLN A 32 -4.43 -12.84 4.46
CA GLN A 32 -3.62 -14.02 4.76
C GLN A 32 -2.95 -13.84 6.13
N THR A 33 -3.46 -14.52 7.13
CA THR A 33 -2.88 -14.50 8.48
C THR A 33 -1.44 -15.01 8.46
N GLY A 34 -0.54 -14.30 9.16
CA GLY A 34 0.89 -14.64 9.19
C GLY A 34 1.70 -14.10 8.02
N GLN A 35 1.07 -13.51 7.00
CA GLN A 35 1.77 -12.82 5.93
C GLN A 35 1.88 -11.32 6.23
N PRO A 36 3.00 -10.65 5.90
CA PRO A 36 3.11 -9.20 6.01
C PRO A 36 2.20 -8.51 4.98
N TRP A 37 1.89 -7.24 5.22
CA TRP A 37 1.31 -6.39 4.17
C TRP A 37 2.36 -5.99 3.12
N GLY A 38 3.61 -5.80 3.56
CA GLY A 38 4.74 -5.37 2.77
C GLY A 38 5.90 -4.93 3.65
N PHE A 39 6.91 -4.37 3.03
CA PHE A 39 8.04 -3.73 3.69
C PHE A 39 8.76 -2.79 2.73
N GLU A 40 9.49 -1.83 3.29
CA GLU A 40 10.31 -0.90 2.55
C GLU A 40 11.53 -1.59 1.94
N VAL A 41 11.86 -1.23 0.69
CA VAL A 41 12.98 -1.80 -0.05
C VAL A 41 13.91 -0.73 -0.60
N LYS A 42 15.18 -1.09 -0.72
CA LYS A 42 16.17 -0.35 -1.46
C LYS A 42 16.21 -0.87 -2.90
N ILE A 43 16.09 0.04 -3.86
CA ILE A 43 16.21 -0.26 -5.29
C ILE A 43 17.59 0.19 -5.78
N PRO A 44 18.25 -0.54 -6.70
CA PRO A 44 19.53 -0.09 -7.28
C PRO A 44 19.34 1.11 -8.20
N ASN A 45 20.37 1.94 -8.35
CA ASN A 45 20.31 3.19 -9.11
C ASN A 45 19.90 3.01 -10.58
N ASN A 46 20.21 1.86 -11.18
CA ASN A 46 19.87 1.53 -12.57
C ASN A 46 18.58 0.70 -12.71
N PHE A 47 17.75 0.64 -11.66
CA PHE A 47 16.55 -0.15 -11.66
C PHE A 47 15.50 0.44 -12.61
N ASN A 48 15.03 -0.36 -13.55
CA ASN A 48 13.90 0.01 -14.40
C ASN A 48 12.58 -0.40 -13.73
N ALA A 49 11.85 0.59 -13.25
CA ALA A 49 10.53 0.43 -12.64
C ALA A 49 9.38 0.52 -13.66
N GLN A 50 9.65 0.77 -14.94
CA GLN A 50 8.63 0.93 -15.96
C GLN A 50 7.74 -0.32 -16.06
N GLY A 51 6.44 -0.12 -16.00
CA GLY A 51 5.46 -1.19 -16.06
C GLY A 51 5.37 -2.06 -14.79
N GLU A 52 6.10 -1.72 -13.72
CA GLU A 52 5.90 -2.35 -12.42
C GLU A 52 4.83 -1.61 -11.61
N SER A 53 4.10 -2.35 -10.82
CA SER A 53 3.04 -1.81 -9.96
C SER A 53 2.73 -2.77 -8.81
N ARG A 54 1.98 -2.31 -7.81
CA ARG A 54 1.49 -3.19 -6.75
C ARG A 54 0.65 -4.38 -7.26
N ARG A 55 0.03 -4.25 -8.43
CA ARG A 55 -0.80 -5.32 -9.03
C ARG A 55 0.02 -6.38 -9.74
N LYS A 56 1.17 -6.00 -10.31
CA LYS A 56 2.08 -6.91 -11.00
C LYS A 56 2.98 -7.62 -10.00
N LYS A 57 2.47 -8.70 -9.45
CA LYS A 57 3.18 -9.50 -8.44
C LYS A 57 4.25 -10.36 -9.10
N ARG A 58 5.41 -10.45 -8.44
CA ARG A 58 6.53 -11.33 -8.79
C ARG A 58 7.04 -12.00 -7.53
N ALA A 59 7.69 -13.15 -7.69
CA ALA A 59 8.35 -13.82 -6.59
C ALA A 59 9.46 -12.94 -5.98
N LEU A 60 9.67 -13.04 -4.67
CA LEU A 60 10.76 -12.31 -4.01
C LEU A 60 12.13 -12.69 -4.57
N SER A 61 12.32 -13.93 -5.04
CA SER A 61 13.52 -14.36 -5.75
C SER A 61 13.78 -13.55 -7.02
N GLU A 62 12.75 -13.24 -7.81
CA GLU A 62 12.88 -12.39 -9.00
C GLU A 62 13.27 -10.96 -8.63
N TRP A 63 12.65 -10.39 -7.59
CA TRP A 63 13.02 -9.07 -7.09
C TRP A 63 14.47 -9.03 -6.58
N THR A 64 14.93 -10.10 -5.91
CA THR A 64 16.33 -10.24 -5.47
C THR A 64 17.28 -10.29 -6.66
N GLN A 65 16.96 -11.06 -7.70
CA GLN A 65 17.76 -11.12 -8.95
C GLN A 65 17.85 -9.76 -9.65
N ARG A 66 16.83 -8.92 -9.50
CA ARG A 66 16.82 -7.54 -10.00
C ARG A 66 17.53 -6.55 -9.08
N GLY A 67 18.16 -7.02 -8.00
CA GLY A 67 18.99 -6.23 -7.10
C GLY A 67 18.27 -5.54 -5.95
N LEU A 68 16.99 -5.83 -5.72
CA LEU A 68 16.27 -5.27 -4.59
C LEU A 68 16.71 -5.95 -3.28
N THR A 69 16.80 -5.14 -2.22
CA THR A 69 17.04 -5.61 -0.85
C THR A 69 16.07 -4.90 0.09
N ARG A 70 15.96 -5.37 1.33
CA ARG A 70 15.34 -4.56 2.37
C ARG A 70 16.18 -3.31 2.63
N VAL A 71 15.60 -2.25 3.15
CA VAL A 71 16.31 -0.98 3.44
C VAL A 71 17.47 -1.15 4.41
N ASP A 72 17.42 -2.17 5.28
CA ASP A 72 18.50 -2.54 6.20
C ASP A 72 19.59 -3.43 5.55
N GLY A 73 19.49 -3.68 4.23
CA GLY A 73 20.41 -4.52 3.46
C GLY A 73 20.18 -6.02 3.63
N THR A 74 19.22 -6.45 4.45
CA THR A 74 18.92 -7.87 4.62
C THR A 74 18.17 -8.44 3.41
N PRO A 75 18.22 -9.78 3.19
CA PRO A 75 17.48 -10.43 2.10
C PRO A 75 15.98 -10.16 2.15
N LEU A 76 15.33 -10.09 0.99
CA LEU A 76 13.87 -9.91 0.88
C LEU A 76 13.12 -11.06 1.56
N ALA A 77 13.52 -12.30 1.28
CA ALA A 77 13.02 -13.48 1.96
C ALA A 77 13.78 -13.67 3.28
N LYS A 78 13.11 -13.34 4.40
CA LYS A 78 13.68 -13.42 5.75
C LYS A 78 12.67 -14.03 6.72
N GLY A 79 13.15 -14.87 7.63
CA GLY A 79 12.30 -15.56 8.60
C GLY A 79 11.37 -16.55 7.88
N ASN A 80 10.09 -16.50 8.20
CA ASN A 80 9.06 -17.38 7.62
C ASN A 80 8.58 -16.96 6.22
N LEU A 81 9.16 -15.88 5.66
CA LEU A 81 8.75 -15.37 4.33
C LEU A 81 9.51 -16.12 3.24
N SER A 82 8.79 -16.91 2.46
CA SER A 82 9.36 -17.71 1.37
C SER A 82 9.85 -16.84 0.21
N SER A 83 10.90 -17.28 -0.47
CA SER A 83 11.43 -16.65 -1.69
C SER A 83 10.45 -16.66 -2.88
N ILE A 84 9.48 -17.56 -2.87
CA ILE A 84 8.42 -17.64 -3.89
C ILE A 84 7.21 -16.76 -3.57
N ALA A 85 7.18 -16.10 -2.40
CA ALA A 85 6.10 -15.20 -2.03
C ALA A 85 5.96 -14.06 -3.06
N GLN A 86 4.73 -13.77 -3.44
CA GLN A 86 4.42 -12.85 -4.54
C GLN A 86 4.20 -11.43 -4.00
N ALA A 87 5.02 -10.50 -4.45
CA ALA A 87 4.93 -9.08 -4.09
C ALA A 87 4.97 -8.17 -5.32
N GLY A 88 4.30 -7.05 -5.24
CA GLY A 88 4.31 -6.01 -6.27
C GLY A 88 5.04 -4.76 -5.77
N LEU A 89 5.59 -3.97 -6.71
CA LEU A 89 6.29 -2.73 -6.40
C LEU A 89 5.29 -1.59 -6.18
N LEU A 90 5.51 -0.81 -5.13
CA LEU A 90 4.74 0.39 -4.81
C LEU A 90 5.72 1.53 -4.50
N SER A 91 5.68 2.61 -5.30
CA SER A 91 6.50 3.81 -5.12
C SER A 91 5.59 5.05 -5.11
N PRO A 92 4.93 5.35 -3.98
CA PRO A 92 3.87 6.36 -3.93
C PRO A 92 4.38 7.79 -4.19
N ALA A 93 5.65 8.04 -3.92
CA ALA A 93 6.31 9.33 -4.19
C ALA A 93 7.35 9.25 -5.33
N GLY A 94 7.22 8.24 -6.20
CA GLY A 94 8.16 8.04 -7.31
C GLY A 94 9.56 7.64 -6.86
N VAL A 95 10.57 8.00 -7.68
CA VAL A 95 11.96 7.58 -7.49
C VAL A 95 12.65 8.29 -6.31
N ASN A 96 12.13 9.42 -5.88
CA ASN A 96 12.73 10.26 -4.82
C ASN A 96 12.18 9.95 -3.43
N GLY A 97 11.26 9.01 -3.32
CA GLY A 97 10.63 8.64 -2.05
C GLY A 97 10.78 7.17 -1.71
N PRO A 98 10.20 6.74 -0.58
CA PRO A 98 10.24 5.36 -0.17
C PRO A 98 9.54 4.44 -1.17
N THR A 99 10.14 3.28 -1.37
CA THR A 99 9.61 2.22 -2.24
C THR A 99 9.38 0.97 -1.43
N PHE A 100 8.30 0.26 -1.76
CA PHE A 100 7.83 -0.89 -1.01
C PHE A 100 7.62 -2.10 -1.92
N LEU A 101 7.84 -3.29 -1.39
CA LEU A 101 7.24 -4.51 -1.90
C LEU A 101 6.01 -4.82 -1.07
N VAL A 102 4.86 -4.93 -1.74
CA VAL A 102 3.55 -5.12 -1.09
C VAL A 102 2.91 -6.44 -1.51
N PHE A 103 2.32 -7.12 -0.55
CA PHE A 103 1.73 -8.45 -0.67
C PHE A 103 0.20 -8.38 -0.76
N ARG A 104 -0.44 -9.54 -0.74
CA ARG A 104 -1.89 -9.67 -0.79
C ARG A 104 -2.60 -8.91 0.34
N ASN A 105 -2.01 -8.87 1.52
CA ASN A 105 -2.60 -8.16 2.65
C ASN A 105 -2.67 -6.64 2.43
N PHE A 106 -1.75 -6.06 1.67
CA PHE A 106 -1.87 -4.67 1.24
C PHE A 106 -3.07 -4.47 0.31
N ASP A 107 -3.32 -5.41 -0.61
CA ASP A 107 -4.48 -5.33 -1.50
C ASP A 107 -5.80 -5.44 -0.72
N ALA A 108 -5.83 -6.22 0.36
CA ALA A 108 -6.98 -6.29 1.27
C ALA A 108 -7.24 -4.95 2.00
N LEU A 109 -6.18 -4.27 2.46
CA LEU A 109 -6.29 -2.92 3.03
C LEU A 109 -6.74 -1.90 1.98
N TYR A 110 -6.13 -1.95 0.79
CA TYR A 110 -6.48 -1.08 -0.32
C TYR A 110 -7.96 -1.21 -0.73
N SER A 111 -8.52 -2.41 -0.68
CA SER A 111 -9.92 -2.65 -1.07
C SER A 111 -10.93 -1.89 -0.20
N TYR A 112 -10.52 -1.49 1.02
CA TYR A 112 -11.39 -0.75 1.94
C TYR A 112 -11.66 0.68 1.48
N ASN A 113 -10.64 1.39 0.98
CA ASN A 113 -10.76 2.82 0.62
C ASN A 113 -10.19 3.16 -0.76
N ALA A 114 -9.75 2.20 -1.55
CA ALA A 114 -9.19 2.36 -2.90
C ALA A 114 -8.12 3.46 -3.05
N ALA A 115 -7.39 3.77 -1.96
CA ALA A 115 -6.30 4.76 -1.93
C ALA A 115 -5.02 4.12 -1.39
N GLU A 116 -3.93 4.22 -2.16
CA GLU A 116 -2.63 3.62 -1.80
C GLU A 116 -2.02 4.29 -0.57
N SER A 117 -2.14 5.60 -0.46
CA SER A 117 -1.67 6.36 0.70
C SER A 117 -2.41 5.97 1.98
N TYR A 118 -3.73 5.79 1.91
CA TYR A 118 -4.52 5.34 3.04
C TYR A 118 -4.14 3.92 3.47
N ALA A 119 -4.06 2.99 2.53
CA ALA A 119 -3.67 1.61 2.82
C ALA A 119 -2.28 1.53 3.45
N LEU A 120 -1.33 2.32 2.93
CA LEU A 120 0.03 2.40 3.46
C LEU A 120 0.07 2.99 4.87
N ALA A 121 -0.70 4.06 5.12
CA ALA A 121 -0.79 4.69 6.44
C ALA A 121 -1.33 3.71 7.50
N ILE A 122 -2.42 3.01 7.20
CA ILE A 122 -3.01 2.00 8.10
C ILE A 122 -2.04 0.83 8.33
N ALA A 123 -1.41 0.33 7.28
CA ALA A 123 -0.43 -0.75 7.35
C ALA A 123 0.76 -0.36 8.25
N HIS A 124 1.33 0.83 8.01
CA HIS A 124 2.44 1.35 8.81
C HIS A 124 2.04 1.62 10.25
N LEU A 125 0.86 2.23 10.49
CA LEU A 125 0.34 2.46 11.83
C LEU A 125 0.23 1.14 12.61
N SER A 126 -0.30 0.09 11.99
CA SER A 126 -0.37 -1.25 12.60
C SER A 126 0.99 -1.78 13.01
N ASP A 127 2.02 -1.60 12.16
CA ASP A 127 3.39 -2.01 12.49
C ASP A 127 3.95 -1.17 13.63
N ARG A 128 3.73 0.16 13.61
CA ARG A 128 4.16 1.07 14.68
C ARG A 128 3.55 0.71 16.04
N MET A 129 2.28 0.36 16.07
CA MET A 129 1.58 -0.07 17.29
C MET A 129 2.15 -1.37 17.87
N ARG A 130 2.78 -2.22 17.04
CA ARG A 130 3.48 -3.45 17.45
C ARG A 130 4.96 -3.24 17.74
N GLY A 131 5.44 -1.99 17.83
CA GLY A 131 6.83 -1.67 18.07
C GLY A 131 7.73 -1.69 16.82
N GLY A 132 7.15 -1.76 15.62
CA GLY A 132 7.88 -1.66 14.36
C GLY A 132 8.59 -0.31 14.21
N LYS A 133 9.66 -0.26 13.41
CA LYS A 133 10.43 0.96 13.15
C LYS A 133 9.72 1.87 12.14
N PRO A 134 10.00 3.19 12.13
CA PRO A 134 9.55 4.08 11.06
C PRO A 134 10.19 3.69 9.72
N PHE A 135 9.64 4.22 8.62
CA PHE A 135 10.28 4.15 7.32
C PHE A 135 11.66 4.83 7.36
N VAL A 136 12.60 4.30 6.59
CA VAL A 136 13.99 4.76 6.57
C VAL A 136 14.18 5.87 5.53
N THR A 137 13.61 5.69 4.34
CA THR A 137 13.73 6.68 3.26
C THR A 137 12.82 7.88 3.57
N ALA A 138 13.38 9.08 3.50
CA ALA A 138 12.60 10.30 3.69
C ALA A 138 11.56 10.47 2.58
N TRP A 139 10.40 10.99 2.95
CA TRP A 139 9.42 11.45 1.97
C TRP A 139 9.90 12.77 1.36
N PRO A 140 9.70 12.99 0.05
CA PRO A 140 10.00 14.30 -0.54
C PRO A 140 9.06 15.34 0.09
N THR A 141 9.65 16.45 0.55
CA THR A 141 8.94 17.55 1.23
C THR A 141 8.82 18.80 0.38
N ASP A 142 9.48 18.78 -0.77
CA ASP A 142 9.54 19.86 -1.76
C ASP A 142 8.48 19.76 -2.87
N ASP A 143 7.69 18.68 -2.86
CA ASP A 143 6.52 18.55 -3.72
C ASP A 143 5.41 19.42 -3.14
N ALA A 144 5.29 20.63 -3.66
CA ALA A 144 4.28 21.62 -3.24
C ALA A 144 2.85 21.17 -3.51
N GLY A 145 2.62 19.96 -4.01
CA GLY A 145 1.30 19.47 -4.36
C GLY A 145 0.51 20.48 -5.21
N ILE A 146 -0.23 20.05 -6.18
CA ILE A 146 -1.09 20.96 -6.93
C ILE A 146 -2.37 21.27 -6.14
N SER A 147 -2.75 22.54 -6.06
CA SER A 147 -4.00 22.99 -5.47
C SER A 147 -5.20 22.39 -6.22
N ARG A 148 -6.37 22.45 -5.62
CA ARG A 148 -7.61 22.01 -6.30
C ARG A 148 -7.85 22.77 -7.61
N ALA A 149 -7.54 24.06 -7.63
CA ALA A 149 -7.68 24.90 -8.83
C ALA A 149 -6.74 24.45 -9.95
N GLU A 150 -5.47 24.23 -9.64
CA GLU A 150 -4.46 23.74 -10.60
C GLU A 150 -4.78 22.33 -11.09
N ARG A 151 -5.30 21.47 -10.22
CA ARG A 151 -5.75 20.13 -10.60
C ARG A 151 -6.89 20.19 -11.59
N ARG A 152 -7.87 21.07 -11.35
CA ARG A 152 -8.99 21.29 -12.26
C ARG A 152 -8.53 21.86 -13.61
N GLU A 153 -7.59 22.79 -13.60
CA GLU A 153 -6.99 23.32 -14.83
C GLU A 153 -6.26 22.23 -15.62
N LEU A 154 -5.46 21.41 -14.95
CA LEU A 154 -4.77 20.27 -15.56
C LEU A 154 -5.77 19.27 -16.17
N GLN A 155 -6.84 18.94 -15.46
CA GLN A 155 -7.90 18.07 -15.96
C GLN A 155 -8.55 18.67 -17.23
N GLN A 156 -8.87 19.96 -17.24
CA GLN A 156 -9.40 20.65 -18.41
C GLN A 156 -8.44 20.60 -19.61
N LEU A 157 -7.14 20.80 -19.38
CA LEU A 157 -6.13 20.71 -20.43
C LEU A 157 -6.04 19.29 -21.02
N LEU A 158 -6.12 18.26 -20.18
CA LEU A 158 -6.12 16.87 -20.62
C LEU A 158 -7.37 16.54 -21.46
N ILE A 159 -8.55 16.97 -21.03
CA ILE A 159 -9.81 16.82 -21.79
C ILE A 159 -9.70 17.51 -23.16
N ARG A 160 -9.17 18.74 -23.22
CA ARG A 160 -8.97 19.47 -24.49
C ARG A 160 -8.01 18.73 -25.44
N ARG A 161 -7.09 17.93 -24.91
CA ARG A 161 -6.15 17.11 -25.69
C ARG A 161 -6.73 15.72 -26.05
N GLY A 162 -8.00 15.47 -25.72
CA GLY A 162 -8.70 14.24 -26.09
C GLY A 162 -8.50 13.07 -25.13
N HIS A 163 -7.97 13.32 -23.91
CA HIS A 163 -7.91 12.30 -22.89
C HIS A 163 -9.27 12.15 -22.21
N ASP A 164 -9.78 10.92 -22.14
CA ASP A 164 -11.00 10.61 -21.41
C ASP A 164 -10.66 10.40 -19.92
N ILE A 165 -10.82 11.44 -19.14
CA ILE A 165 -10.53 11.44 -17.69
C ILE A 165 -11.75 11.81 -16.84
N GLY A 166 -12.95 11.83 -17.43
CA GLY A 166 -14.17 12.24 -16.76
C GLY A 166 -14.31 13.78 -16.67
N GLU A 167 -15.04 14.25 -15.67
CA GLU A 167 -15.25 15.68 -15.42
C GLU A 167 -14.05 16.31 -14.71
N ALA A 168 -13.84 17.61 -14.96
CA ALA A 168 -12.82 18.40 -14.26
C ALA A 168 -13.38 18.89 -12.91
N ASP A 169 -13.28 18.06 -11.88
CA ASP A 169 -13.83 18.29 -10.54
C ASP A 169 -12.80 18.80 -9.51
N GLY A 170 -11.50 18.69 -9.82
CA GLY A 170 -10.39 19.18 -9.01
C GLY A 170 -9.91 18.20 -7.95
#